data_cdf4ce78b94658ea97356b0747853e6d
#
_entry.id   cdf4ce78b94658ea97356b0747853e6d
#
_cell.length_a   1.000
_cell.length_b   1.000
_cell.length_c   1.000
_cell.angle_alpha   90.00
_cell.angle_beta   90.00
_cell.angle_gamma   90.00
#
_symmetry.space_group_name_H-M   'P 1'
#
loop_
_entity.id
_entity.type
_entity.pdbx_description
1 polymer ?
#
loop_
_entity_poly.entity_id
_entity_poly.type
_entity_poly.pdbx_seq_one_letter_code
_entity_poly.pdbx_strand_id
1 'polypeptide(L)'
;MRELYQGYLDNHILPTLGAATLGELSPAMVRHWHSNLLARGVGRSTVAKCYRLLRAVLNTAVEDRHIVVNPCAIKGAGVEPAEERAIPTISQVFALAGAVDSRYRAMVLLAAFCGLRKGELLGLRRMDIDLLHRTIEVRVQRQESKTGEQLIGPPKTAAGRRTLALPEEVLPALDEHLATWSGSGREGLVFVGEHGRGVRSGVWQREWERARRSVGVPELHFHDLRHVAGTLAATTGAGTKEIMRRLGHATQDAALRYQHATDERDRELATGIDRLIRAARAEPTAEVVALDAHSERQPREA
;
A
#
# COMPACT_ATOMS: atom_id res chain seq x y z
N MET A 1 -11.16 9.28 -9.37
CA MET A 1 -10.39 9.21 -10.63
C MET A 1 -10.81 10.29 -11.63
N ARG A 2 -12.11 10.35 -12.00
CA ARG A 2 -12.63 11.35 -12.95
C ARG A 2 -12.30 12.80 -12.56
N GLU A 3 -12.57 13.22 -11.32
CA GLU A 3 -12.26 14.57 -10.84
C GLU A 3 -10.77 14.90 -10.87
N LEU A 4 -9.90 13.91 -10.63
CA LEU A 4 -8.46 14.10 -10.68
C LEU A 4 -7.99 14.36 -12.12
N TYR A 5 -8.51 13.58 -13.08
CA TYR A 5 -8.18 13.76 -14.49
C TYR A 5 -8.75 15.07 -15.04
N GLN A 6 -9.96 15.44 -14.63
CA GLN A 6 -10.51 16.75 -14.97
C GLN A 6 -9.61 17.86 -14.46
N GLY A 7 -9.14 17.77 -13.20
CA GLY A 7 -8.20 18.76 -12.67
C GLY A 7 -6.86 18.83 -13.42
N TYR A 8 -6.34 17.71 -13.94
CA TYR A 8 -5.15 17.75 -14.81
C TYR A 8 -5.42 18.40 -16.17
N LEU A 9 -6.59 18.12 -16.74
CA LEU A 9 -7.02 18.76 -17.99
C LEU A 9 -7.15 20.26 -17.81
N ASP A 10 -7.97 20.70 -16.85
CA ASP A 10 -8.34 22.11 -16.67
C ASP A 10 -7.16 22.99 -16.26
N ASN A 11 -6.28 22.50 -15.39
CA ASN A 11 -5.21 23.32 -14.81
C ASN A 11 -3.88 23.22 -15.57
N HIS A 12 -3.64 22.12 -16.31
CA HIS A 12 -2.30 21.84 -16.83
C HIS A 12 -2.24 21.53 -18.33
N ILE A 13 -3.28 20.98 -18.93
CA ILE A 13 -3.26 20.55 -20.32
C ILE A 13 -3.98 21.57 -21.21
N LEU A 14 -5.26 21.81 -20.96
CA LEU A 14 -6.11 22.68 -21.78
C LEU A 14 -5.65 24.14 -21.85
N PRO A 15 -5.07 24.76 -20.81
CA PRO A 15 -4.60 26.15 -20.90
C PRO A 15 -3.53 26.39 -21.97
N THR A 16 -2.78 25.33 -22.36
CA THR A 16 -1.73 25.45 -23.37
C THR A 16 -2.08 24.76 -24.68
N LEU A 17 -2.74 23.60 -24.62
CA LEU A 17 -2.98 22.75 -25.78
C LEU A 17 -4.44 22.72 -26.22
N GLY A 18 -5.38 23.24 -25.41
CA GLY A 18 -6.81 23.11 -25.67
C GLY A 18 -7.35 23.90 -26.85
N ALA A 19 -6.62 24.92 -27.34
CA ALA A 19 -6.99 25.68 -28.52
C ALA A 19 -6.62 24.98 -29.85
N ALA A 20 -5.69 24.01 -29.80
CA ALA A 20 -5.27 23.27 -30.99
C ALA A 20 -6.23 22.08 -31.24
N THR A 21 -6.53 21.82 -32.50
CA THR A 21 -7.20 20.59 -32.92
C THR A 21 -6.27 19.39 -32.77
N LEU A 22 -6.82 18.17 -32.71
CA LEU A 22 -6.01 16.95 -32.60
C LEU A 22 -4.99 16.80 -33.71
N GLY A 23 -5.33 17.23 -34.95
CA GLY A 23 -4.44 17.16 -36.11
C GLY A 23 -3.30 18.19 -36.09
N GLU A 24 -3.45 19.29 -35.37
CA GLU A 24 -2.41 20.35 -35.24
C GLU A 24 -1.42 20.00 -34.11
N LEU A 25 -1.75 19.09 -33.20
CA LEU A 25 -0.86 18.72 -32.12
C LEU A 25 0.43 18.08 -32.67
N SER A 26 1.54 18.76 -32.53
CA SER A 26 2.86 18.28 -32.94
C SER A 26 3.73 17.85 -31.74
N PRO A 27 4.75 17.00 -31.98
CA PRO A 27 5.73 16.67 -30.93
C PRO A 27 6.46 17.91 -30.38
N ALA A 28 6.61 18.97 -31.17
CA ALA A 28 7.21 20.24 -30.74
C ALA A 28 6.29 20.94 -29.71
N MET A 29 5.00 21.03 -29.99
CA MET A 29 4.02 21.61 -29.05
C MET A 29 3.97 20.85 -27.73
N VAL A 30 3.99 19.53 -27.78
CA VAL A 30 4.00 18.68 -26.55
C VAL A 30 5.30 18.90 -25.76
N ARG A 31 6.46 19.01 -26.42
CA ARG A 31 7.72 19.34 -25.74
C ARG A 31 7.68 20.72 -25.08
N HIS A 32 7.20 21.73 -25.82
CA HIS A 32 7.07 23.10 -25.29
C HIS A 32 6.13 23.13 -24.06
N TRP A 33 4.95 22.51 -24.17
CA TRP A 33 4.01 22.40 -23.06
C TRP A 33 4.64 21.72 -21.82
N HIS A 34 5.31 20.58 -22.00
CA HIS A 34 5.98 19.86 -20.93
C HIS A 34 7.05 20.70 -20.22
N SER A 35 7.92 21.37 -21.00
CA SER A 35 8.97 22.26 -20.47
C SER A 35 8.38 23.47 -19.75
N ASN A 36 7.29 24.04 -20.28
CA ASN A 36 6.59 25.18 -19.66
C ASN A 36 5.99 24.80 -18.29
N LEU A 37 5.39 23.61 -18.15
CA LEU A 37 4.90 23.15 -16.85
C LEU A 37 6.01 23.07 -15.80
N LEU A 38 7.18 22.53 -16.18
CA LEU A 38 8.34 22.47 -15.30
C LEU A 38 8.88 23.86 -14.95
N ALA A 39 8.98 24.77 -15.94
CA ALA A 39 9.44 26.15 -15.74
C ALA A 39 8.52 26.95 -14.81
N ARG A 40 7.20 26.67 -14.84
CA ARG A 40 6.20 27.25 -13.92
C ARG A 40 6.24 26.63 -12.51
N GLY A 41 7.16 25.72 -12.20
CA GLY A 41 7.29 25.10 -10.90
C GLY A 41 6.25 24.01 -10.59
N VAL A 42 5.55 23.49 -11.61
CA VAL A 42 4.64 22.33 -11.40
C VAL A 42 5.48 21.12 -11.01
N GLY A 43 5.13 20.47 -9.91
CA GLY A 43 5.89 19.35 -9.38
C GLY A 43 6.08 18.23 -10.43
N ARG A 44 7.28 17.66 -10.54
CA ARG A 44 7.66 16.64 -11.53
C ARG A 44 6.70 15.45 -11.59
N SER A 45 6.22 14.96 -10.43
CA SER A 45 5.23 13.88 -10.37
C SER A 45 3.89 14.28 -11.00
N THR A 46 3.44 15.53 -10.80
CA THR A 46 2.22 16.06 -11.44
C THR A 46 2.40 16.17 -12.94
N VAL A 47 3.55 16.70 -13.42
CA VAL A 47 3.88 16.79 -14.85
C VAL A 47 3.88 15.42 -15.50
N ALA A 48 4.50 14.41 -14.87
CA ALA A 48 4.50 13.03 -15.36
C ALA A 48 3.07 12.46 -15.48
N LYS A 49 2.20 12.74 -14.49
CA LYS A 49 0.80 12.30 -14.51
C LYS A 49 0.00 12.99 -15.63
N CYS A 50 0.19 14.29 -15.82
CA CYS A 50 -0.41 15.03 -16.92
C CYS A 50 0.05 14.48 -18.28
N TYR A 51 1.34 14.19 -18.41
CA TYR A 51 1.89 13.61 -19.64
C TYR A 51 1.30 12.23 -19.94
N ARG A 52 1.18 11.35 -18.91
CA ARG A 52 0.53 10.03 -19.09
C ARG A 52 -0.93 10.16 -19.49
N LEU A 53 -1.67 11.11 -18.90
CA LEU A 53 -3.07 11.36 -19.27
C LEU A 53 -3.18 11.83 -20.70
N LEU A 54 -2.40 12.84 -21.10
CA LEU A 54 -2.37 13.34 -22.49
C LEU A 54 -2.04 12.22 -23.47
N ARG A 55 -0.99 11.43 -23.18
CA ARG A 55 -0.58 10.31 -24.01
C ARG A 55 -1.68 9.25 -24.15
N ALA A 56 -2.40 8.94 -23.07
CA ALA A 56 -3.50 7.98 -23.10
C ALA A 56 -4.65 8.50 -23.99
N VAL A 57 -5.06 9.74 -23.83
CA VAL A 57 -6.10 10.38 -24.66
C VAL A 57 -5.72 10.36 -26.14
N LEU A 58 -4.47 10.72 -26.45
CA LEU A 58 -3.99 10.74 -27.83
C LEU A 58 -3.74 9.35 -28.42
N ASN A 59 -3.49 8.32 -27.60
CA ASN A 59 -3.50 6.92 -28.06
C ASN A 59 -4.91 6.51 -28.51
N THR A 60 -5.94 6.84 -27.73
CA THR A 60 -7.33 6.62 -28.14
C THR A 60 -7.66 7.33 -29.45
N ALA A 61 -7.18 8.58 -29.61
CA ALA A 61 -7.38 9.30 -30.86
C ALA A 61 -6.67 8.64 -32.08
N VAL A 62 -5.56 7.93 -31.88
CA VAL A 62 -4.90 7.11 -32.91
C VAL A 62 -5.74 5.85 -33.19
N GLU A 63 -6.21 5.15 -32.16
CA GLU A 63 -7.07 3.96 -32.27
C GLU A 63 -8.37 4.28 -33.03
N ASP A 64 -8.98 5.44 -32.74
CA ASP A 64 -10.19 5.95 -33.39
C ASP A 64 -9.91 6.60 -34.77
N ARG A 65 -8.65 6.60 -35.22
CA ARG A 65 -8.20 7.18 -36.52
C ARG A 65 -8.44 8.68 -36.67
N HIS A 66 -8.52 9.42 -35.59
CA HIS A 66 -8.56 10.88 -35.61
C HIS A 66 -7.20 11.50 -35.91
N ILE A 67 -6.12 10.82 -35.54
CA ILE A 67 -4.73 11.16 -35.85
C ILE A 67 -3.94 9.91 -36.25
N VAL A 68 -2.88 10.09 -37.03
CA VAL A 68 -2.08 8.93 -37.51
C VAL A 68 -1.04 8.50 -36.49
N VAL A 69 -0.45 9.43 -35.76
CA VAL A 69 0.65 9.18 -34.81
C VAL A 69 0.44 10.00 -33.54
N ASN A 70 0.71 9.40 -32.40
CA ASN A 70 0.66 10.09 -31.12
C ASN A 70 1.87 11.05 -30.97
N PRO A 71 1.66 12.37 -30.82
CA PRO A 71 2.74 13.33 -30.67
C PRO A 71 3.46 13.28 -29.31
N CYS A 72 2.98 12.48 -28.34
CA CYS A 72 3.63 12.29 -27.05
C CYS A 72 4.84 11.33 -27.14
N ALA A 73 5.95 11.84 -27.67
CA ALA A 73 7.18 11.07 -27.96
C ALA A 73 8.35 11.39 -27.01
N ILE A 74 8.12 12.08 -25.88
CA ILE A 74 9.19 12.43 -24.93
C ILE A 74 9.54 11.18 -24.09
N LYS A 75 10.77 10.67 -24.26
CA LYS A 75 11.25 9.53 -23.51
C LYS A 75 11.32 9.85 -22.01
N GLY A 76 10.71 9.02 -21.19
CA GLY A 76 10.75 9.16 -19.72
C GLY A 76 9.79 10.21 -19.13
N ALA A 77 9.12 11.06 -19.91
CA ALA A 77 8.27 12.14 -19.40
C ALA A 77 7.07 11.64 -18.54
N GLY A 78 6.65 10.39 -18.73
CA GLY A 78 5.61 9.77 -17.91
C GLY A 78 6.12 9.05 -16.65
N VAL A 79 7.42 9.05 -16.41
CA VAL A 79 8.02 8.40 -15.25
C VAL A 79 8.04 9.39 -14.08
N GLU A 80 7.45 8.99 -12.96
CA GLU A 80 7.52 9.79 -11.73
C GLU A 80 8.89 9.59 -11.08
N PRO A 81 9.57 10.68 -10.63
CA PRO A 81 10.78 10.52 -9.85
C PRO A 81 10.47 9.67 -8.59
N ALA A 82 11.21 8.60 -8.40
CA ALA A 82 11.19 7.83 -7.16
C ALA A 82 12.12 8.54 -6.17
N GLU A 83 11.58 9.40 -5.31
CA GLU A 83 12.30 9.85 -4.13
C GLU A 83 12.24 8.72 -3.10
N GLU A 84 13.39 8.19 -2.72
CA GLU A 84 13.49 7.32 -1.54
C GLU A 84 13.19 8.17 -0.31
N ARG A 85 12.02 7.95 0.29
CA ARG A 85 11.66 8.58 1.54
C ARG A 85 12.19 7.77 2.70
N ALA A 86 12.74 8.48 3.68
CA ALA A 86 13.17 7.85 4.91
C ALA A 86 11.98 7.14 5.59
N ILE A 87 12.17 5.88 5.90
CA ILE A 87 11.19 5.09 6.66
C ILE A 87 11.41 5.41 8.14
N PRO A 88 10.38 5.81 8.91
CA PRO A 88 10.55 6.13 10.31
C PRO A 88 10.92 4.86 11.10
N THR A 89 11.77 5.04 12.09
CA THR A 89 12.12 3.99 13.05
C THR A 89 10.91 3.59 13.91
N ILE A 90 10.95 2.43 14.53
CA ILE A 90 9.90 1.97 15.46
C ILE A 90 9.71 2.99 16.59
N SER A 91 10.80 3.54 17.13
CA SER A 91 10.77 4.58 18.18
C SER A 91 10.07 5.85 17.70
N GLN A 92 10.33 6.29 16.47
CA GLN A 92 9.63 7.43 15.88
C GLN A 92 8.15 7.16 15.66
N VAL A 93 7.77 5.92 15.30
CA VAL A 93 6.35 5.53 15.19
C VAL A 93 5.63 5.69 16.53
N PHE A 94 6.23 5.20 17.63
CA PHE A 94 5.65 5.36 18.97
C PHE A 94 5.60 6.83 19.39
N ALA A 95 6.64 7.62 19.11
CA ALA A 95 6.66 9.04 19.36
C ALA A 95 5.54 9.78 18.59
N LEU A 96 5.36 9.46 17.32
CA LEU A 96 4.25 9.99 16.50
C LEU A 96 2.88 9.59 17.05
N ALA A 97 2.71 8.32 17.47
CA ALA A 97 1.51 7.84 18.10
C ALA A 97 1.20 8.53 19.45
N GLY A 98 2.24 8.95 20.17
CA GLY A 98 2.11 9.76 21.39
C GLY A 98 1.90 11.26 21.14
N ALA A 99 2.32 11.76 19.98
CA ALA A 99 2.21 13.17 19.62
C ALA A 99 0.86 13.56 18.98
N VAL A 100 0.13 12.62 18.39
CA VAL A 100 -1.26 12.87 17.94
C VAL A 100 -2.24 12.86 19.10
N ASP A 101 -3.43 13.46 18.90
CA ASP A 101 -4.53 13.30 19.85
C ASP A 101 -4.77 11.82 20.14
N SER A 102 -5.07 11.47 21.41
CA SER A 102 -5.25 10.09 21.86
C SER A 102 -6.26 9.29 21.03
N ARG A 103 -7.30 9.95 20.49
CA ARG A 103 -8.26 9.36 19.55
C ARG A 103 -7.66 8.85 18.23
N TYR A 104 -6.45 9.25 17.89
CA TYR A 104 -5.77 8.83 16.66
C TYR A 104 -4.53 7.95 16.91
N ARG A 105 -4.18 7.73 18.18
CA ARG A 105 -3.03 6.91 18.55
C ARG A 105 -3.06 5.53 17.91
N ALA A 106 -4.15 4.80 18.08
CA ALA A 106 -4.33 3.48 17.47
C ALA A 106 -4.29 3.52 15.93
N MET A 107 -4.76 4.60 15.30
CA MET A 107 -4.71 4.78 13.85
C MET A 107 -3.26 4.82 13.32
N VAL A 108 -2.36 5.52 14.02
CA VAL A 108 -0.93 5.59 13.68
C VAL A 108 -0.28 4.21 13.82
N LEU A 109 -0.54 3.50 14.92
CA LEU A 109 0.03 2.17 15.18
C LEU A 109 -0.45 1.14 14.17
N LEU A 110 -1.75 1.13 13.84
CA LEU A 110 -2.30 0.24 12.82
C LEU A 110 -1.76 0.54 11.42
N ALA A 111 -1.55 1.82 11.08
CA ALA A 111 -0.92 2.19 9.81
C ALA A 111 0.51 1.65 9.72
N ALA A 112 1.30 1.79 10.79
CA ALA A 112 2.71 1.45 10.81
C ALA A 112 2.95 -0.06 10.96
N PHE A 113 2.21 -0.77 11.82
CA PHE A 113 2.51 -2.17 12.14
C PHE A 113 1.61 -3.17 11.41
N CYS A 114 0.42 -2.75 10.97
CA CYS A 114 -0.47 -3.59 10.16
C CYS A 114 -0.49 -3.18 8.68
N GLY A 115 0.05 -2.02 8.33
CA GLY A 115 0.13 -1.53 6.96
C GLY A 115 -1.22 -1.17 6.34
N LEU A 116 -2.21 -0.76 7.15
CA LEU A 116 -3.50 -0.32 6.67
C LEU A 116 -3.39 1.05 5.97
N ARG A 117 -4.10 1.18 4.84
CA ARG A 117 -4.20 2.49 4.16
C ARG A 117 -5.10 3.43 4.95
N LYS A 118 -4.89 4.74 4.82
CA LYS A 118 -5.75 5.75 5.49
C LYS A 118 -7.24 5.50 5.22
N GLY A 119 -7.62 5.24 3.98
CA GLY A 119 -9.03 4.97 3.64
C GLY A 119 -9.56 3.67 4.24
N GLU A 120 -8.74 2.64 4.39
CA GLU A 120 -9.09 1.39 5.06
C GLU A 120 -9.30 1.62 6.56
N LEU A 121 -8.41 2.36 7.23
CA LEU A 121 -8.56 2.76 8.63
C LEU A 121 -9.84 3.56 8.86
N LEU A 122 -10.09 4.56 8.03
CA LEU A 122 -11.29 5.40 8.17
C LEU A 122 -12.60 4.65 7.87
N GLY A 123 -12.54 3.55 7.12
CA GLY A 123 -13.68 2.68 6.85
C GLY A 123 -13.86 1.53 7.83
N LEU A 124 -12.90 1.32 8.76
CA LEU A 124 -12.89 0.20 9.68
C LEU A 124 -14.05 0.31 10.68
N ARG A 125 -14.79 -0.77 10.89
CA ARG A 125 -15.92 -0.85 11.82
C ARG A 125 -15.58 -1.79 12.97
N ARG A 126 -16.29 -1.66 14.08
CA ARG A 126 -16.10 -2.53 15.25
C ARG A 126 -16.21 -4.02 14.89
N MET A 127 -17.18 -4.38 14.04
CA MET A 127 -17.38 -5.76 13.58
C MET A 127 -16.23 -6.31 12.73
N ASP A 128 -15.36 -5.48 12.24
CA ASP A 128 -14.21 -5.86 11.42
C ASP A 128 -12.97 -6.18 12.29
N ILE A 129 -13.08 -6.03 13.64
CA ILE A 129 -12.01 -6.29 14.60
C ILE A 129 -12.42 -7.45 15.50
N ASP A 130 -11.55 -8.44 15.59
CA ASP A 130 -11.66 -9.55 16.54
C ASP A 130 -10.42 -9.52 17.45
N LEU A 131 -10.59 -9.00 18.65
CA LEU A 131 -9.51 -8.92 19.64
C LEU A 131 -9.14 -10.28 20.21
N LEU A 132 -10.12 -11.21 20.32
CA LEU A 132 -9.88 -12.56 20.85
C LEU A 132 -8.95 -13.35 19.93
N HIS A 133 -9.23 -13.33 18.63
CA HIS A 133 -8.40 -13.99 17.62
C HIS A 133 -7.29 -13.07 17.04
N ARG A 134 -7.19 -11.85 17.55
CA ARG A 134 -6.20 -10.85 17.14
C ARG A 134 -6.19 -10.61 15.63
N THR A 135 -7.37 -10.36 15.04
CA THR A 135 -7.49 -10.13 13.60
C THR A 135 -8.25 -8.86 13.27
N ILE A 136 -7.91 -8.29 12.12
CA ILE A 136 -8.68 -7.22 11.45
C ILE A 136 -9.04 -7.70 10.06
N GLU A 137 -10.30 -7.52 9.68
CA GLU A 137 -10.77 -7.75 8.32
C GLU A 137 -10.97 -6.42 7.58
N VAL A 138 -10.26 -6.24 6.47
CA VAL A 138 -10.39 -5.06 5.61
C VAL A 138 -11.45 -5.33 4.55
N ARG A 139 -12.66 -4.76 4.71
CA ARG A 139 -13.82 -4.97 3.83
C ARG A 139 -14.16 -3.76 2.99
N VAL A 140 -13.96 -2.57 3.56
CA VAL A 140 -14.35 -1.30 2.97
C VAL A 140 -13.24 -0.26 3.13
N GLN A 141 -13.31 0.77 2.32
CA GLN A 141 -12.52 1.98 2.49
C GLN A 141 -13.45 3.20 2.51
N ARG A 142 -13.03 4.25 3.17
CA ARG A 142 -13.72 5.52 3.23
C ARG A 142 -12.84 6.65 2.72
N GLN A 143 -13.40 7.50 1.89
CA GLN A 143 -12.73 8.67 1.35
C GLN A 143 -13.66 9.88 1.46
N GLU A 144 -13.08 11.06 1.60
CA GLU A 144 -13.82 12.32 1.56
C GLU A 144 -13.68 12.92 0.16
N SER A 145 -14.79 13.27 -0.48
CA SER A 145 -14.82 13.99 -1.76
C SER A 145 -14.36 15.44 -1.57
N LYS A 146 -14.12 16.15 -2.67
CA LYS A 146 -13.82 17.59 -2.62
C LYS A 146 -14.97 18.42 -2.02
N THR A 147 -16.19 17.93 -2.12
CA THR A 147 -17.40 18.57 -1.55
C THR A 147 -17.62 18.22 -0.06
N GLY A 148 -16.73 17.40 0.55
CA GLY A 148 -16.84 16.97 1.94
C GLY A 148 -17.76 15.76 2.15
N GLU A 149 -18.32 15.18 1.08
CA GLU A 149 -19.13 13.97 1.15
C GLU A 149 -18.23 12.76 1.47
N GLN A 150 -18.74 11.88 2.32
CA GLN A 150 -18.03 10.66 2.72
C GLN A 150 -18.42 9.50 1.82
N LEU A 151 -17.51 9.11 0.95
CA LEU A 151 -17.69 8.01 0.02
C LEU A 151 -17.17 6.71 0.66
N ILE A 152 -18.08 5.74 0.83
CA ILE A 152 -17.75 4.40 1.34
C ILE A 152 -17.85 3.43 0.17
N GLY A 153 -16.85 2.60 0.02
CA GLY A 153 -16.82 1.60 -1.06
C GLY A 153 -15.87 0.45 -0.76
N PRO A 154 -15.84 -0.56 -1.64
CA PRO A 154 -14.86 -1.63 -1.52
C PRO A 154 -13.43 -1.07 -1.67
N PRO A 155 -12.40 -1.79 -1.20
CA PRO A 155 -11.03 -1.48 -1.51
C PRO A 155 -10.81 -1.39 -3.04
N LYS A 156 -9.84 -0.57 -3.46
CA LYS A 156 -9.55 -0.31 -4.90
C LYS A 156 -9.28 -1.56 -5.73
N THR A 157 -8.82 -2.64 -5.10
CA THR A 157 -8.48 -3.90 -5.76
C THR A 157 -9.04 -5.06 -4.95
N ALA A 158 -9.26 -6.20 -5.59
CA ALA A 158 -9.67 -7.44 -4.92
C ALA A 158 -8.68 -7.84 -3.80
N ALA A 159 -7.37 -7.66 -4.03
CA ALA A 159 -6.32 -7.88 -3.03
C ALA A 159 -6.42 -6.96 -1.79
N GLY A 160 -7.19 -5.88 -1.88
CA GLY A 160 -7.47 -5.00 -0.74
C GLY A 160 -8.36 -5.65 0.31
N ARG A 161 -9.25 -6.58 -0.07
CA ARG A 161 -10.03 -7.38 0.90
C ARG A 161 -9.13 -8.46 1.48
N ARG A 162 -8.89 -8.39 2.77
CA ARG A 162 -7.97 -9.31 3.46
C ARG A 162 -8.20 -9.31 4.95
N THR A 163 -7.82 -10.41 5.59
CA THR A 163 -7.72 -10.53 7.04
C THR A 163 -6.25 -10.44 7.45
N LEU A 164 -5.96 -9.65 8.46
CA LEU A 164 -4.63 -9.39 9.00
C LEU A 164 -4.56 -9.85 10.45
N ALA A 165 -3.51 -10.56 10.81
CA ALA A 165 -3.17 -10.78 12.23
C ALA A 165 -2.57 -9.50 12.82
N LEU A 166 -3.00 -9.16 14.04
CA LEU A 166 -2.53 -8.03 14.82
C LEU A 166 -1.30 -8.42 15.63
N PRO A 167 -0.20 -7.63 15.59
CA PRO A 167 0.87 -7.74 16.60
C PRO A 167 0.33 -7.46 18.00
N GLU A 168 0.82 -8.17 19.00
CA GLU A 168 0.41 -8.00 20.40
C GLU A 168 0.58 -6.58 20.91
N GLU A 169 1.68 -5.91 20.53
CA GLU A 169 2.01 -4.55 20.91
C GLU A 169 0.98 -3.48 20.47
N VAL A 170 0.09 -3.83 19.55
CA VAL A 170 -0.96 -2.91 19.08
C VAL A 170 -2.24 -3.07 19.89
N LEU A 171 -2.46 -4.22 20.51
CA LEU A 171 -3.72 -4.57 21.18
C LEU A 171 -4.11 -3.63 22.31
N PRO A 172 -3.22 -3.23 23.25
CA PRO A 172 -3.61 -2.34 24.35
C PRO A 172 -4.14 -0.99 23.84
N ALA A 173 -3.46 -0.39 22.86
CA ALA A 173 -3.88 0.88 22.30
C ALA A 173 -5.19 0.76 21.47
N LEU A 174 -5.41 -0.39 20.84
CA LEU A 174 -6.63 -0.64 20.07
C LEU A 174 -7.82 -0.91 21.01
N ASP A 175 -7.63 -1.67 22.07
CA ASP A 175 -8.66 -1.96 23.06
C ASP A 175 -9.11 -0.68 23.79
N GLU A 176 -8.17 0.11 24.29
CA GLU A 176 -8.43 1.42 24.87
C GLU A 176 -9.21 2.32 23.88
N HIS A 177 -8.80 2.32 22.61
CA HIS A 177 -9.46 3.10 21.57
C HIS A 177 -10.90 2.66 21.33
N LEU A 178 -11.14 1.35 21.26
CA LEU A 178 -12.48 0.78 21.08
C LEU A 178 -13.39 1.08 22.26
N ALA A 179 -12.87 1.10 23.48
CA ALA A 179 -13.63 1.43 24.67
C ALA A 179 -13.99 2.92 24.76
N THR A 180 -13.09 3.81 24.33
CA THR A 180 -13.19 5.24 24.61
C THR A 180 -13.69 6.06 23.43
N TRP A 181 -13.26 5.77 22.20
CA TRP A 181 -13.41 6.70 21.07
C TRP A 181 -14.28 6.17 19.93
N SER A 182 -14.44 4.86 19.78
CA SER A 182 -15.14 4.30 18.62
C SER A 182 -16.65 4.54 18.66
N GLY A 183 -17.28 4.54 17.50
CA GLY A 183 -18.75 4.57 17.36
C GLY A 183 -19.40 3.34 18.03
N SER A 184 -20.63 3.50 18.50
CA SER A 184 -21.38 2.42 19.17
C SER A 184 -21.92 1.37 18.20
N GLY A 185 -22.16 0.14 18.71
CA GLY A 185 -22.74 -0.96 17.95
C GLY A 185 -21.76 -1.60 16.94
N ARG A 186 -22.16 -2.72 16.36
CA ARG A 186 -21.30 -3.52 15.45
C ARG A 186 -20.83 -2.75 14.21
N GLU A 187 -21.71 -1.92 13.66
CA GLU A 187 -21.43 -1.09 12.46
C GLU A 187 -20.72 0.23 12.80
N GLY A 188 -20.52 0.54 14.09
CA GLY A 188 -19.84 1.74 14.53
C GLY A 188 -18.43 1.83 13.95
N LEU A 189 -18.08 3.01 13.43
CA LEU A 189 -16.73 3.26 12.92
C LEU A 189 -15.71 3.19 14.07
N VAL A 190 -14.58 2.56 13.82
CA VAL A 190 -13.48 2.52 14.78
C VAL A 190 -12.91 3.92 14.95
N PHE A 191 -12.61 4.62 13.87
CA PHE A 191 -12.06 5.96 13.92
C PHE A 191 -13.12 7.01 13.60
N VAL A 192 -13.48 7.78 14.61
CA VAL A 192 -14.45 8.89 14.50
C VAL A 192 -13.77 10.21 14.85
N GLY A 193 -14.28 11.28 14.25
CA GLY A 193 -13.92 12.64 14.60
C GLY A 193 -14.77 13.14 15.76
N GLU A 194 -14.73 14.44 15.98
CA GLU A 194 -15.61 15.10 16.93
C GLU A 194 -17.08 14.81 16.62
N HIS A 195 -17.89 14.70 17.67
CA HIS A 195 -19.32 14.39 17.57
C HIS A 195 -19.67 13.02 16.94
N GLY A 196 -18.77 12.04 17.01
CA GLY A 196 -19.02 10.68 16.49
C GLY A 196 -19.13 10.57 14.98
N ARG A 197 -18.86 11.64 14.23
CA ARG A 197 -18.82 11.63 12.77
C ARG A 197 -17.48 11.14 12.26
N GLY A 198 -17.41 10.79 10.98
CA GLY A 198 -16.13 10.38 10.41
C GLY A 198 -15.07 11.47 10.45
N VAL A 199 -13.83 11.06 10.59
CA VAL A 199 -12.67 11.94 10.62
C VAL A 199 -12.61 12.77 9.32
N ARG A 200 -12.58 14.09 9.46
CA ARG A 200 -12.43 15.02 8.34
C ARG A 200 -10.98 15.10 7.90
N SER A 201 -10.75 15.08 6.59
CA SER A 201 -9.39 15.10 6.02
C SER A 201 -8.58 16.31 6.46
N GLY A 202 -9.17 17.50 6.52
CA GLY A 202 -8.47 18.72 6.94
C GLY A 202 -8.10 18.73 8.44
N VAL A 203 -8.95 18.14 9.30
CA VAL A 203 -8.65 17.98 10.73
C VAL A 203 -7.47 17.04 10.91
N TRP A 204 -7.57 15.86 10.27
CA TRP A 204 -6.47 14.88 10.30
C TRP A 204 -5.16 15.43 9.75
N GLN A 205 -5.21 16.19 8.64
CA GLN A 205 -3.99 16.74 8.03
C GLN A 205 -3.26 17.70 8.97
N ARG A 206 -3.99 18.60 9.65
CA ARG A 206 -3.41 19.52 10.63
C ARG A 206 -2.81 18.79 11.83
N GLU A 207 -3.53 17.77 12.32
CA GLU A 207 -3.08 16.96 13.44
C GLU A 207 -1.82 16.18 13.11
N TRP A 208 -1.78 15.54 11.94
CA TRP A 208 -0.60 14.82 11.46
C TRP A 208 0.60 15.75 11.25
N GLU A 209 0.35 16.93 10.67
CA GLU A 209 1.43 17.91 10.46
C GLU A 209 2.01 18.41 11.78
N ARG A 210 1.20 18.67 12.77
CA ARG A 210 1.65 19.02 14.12
C ARG A 210 2.50 17.91 14.73
N ALA A 211 2.03 16.67 14.69
CA ALA A 211 2.72 15.53 15.27
C ALA A 211 4.07 15.25 14.59
N ARG A 212 4.12 15.21 13.24
CA ARG A 212 5.37 14.94 12.53
C ARG A 212 6.44 16.02 12.74
N ARG A 213 6.02 17.28 12.88
CA ARG A 213 6.94 18.39 13.21
C ARG A 213 7.48 18.26 14.63
N SER A 214 6.64 17.91 15.62
CA SER A 214 7.08 17.77 17.02
C SER A 214 8.03 16.59 17.21
N VAL A 215 7.98 15.57 16.37
CA VAL A 215 8.88 14.40 16.41
C VAL A 215 10.14 14.60 15.55
N GLY A 216 10.24 15.71 14.81
CA GLY A 216 11.41 16.01 13.98
C GLY A 216 11.45 15.28 12.64
N VAL A 217 10.28 14.86 12.11
CA VAL A 217 10.14 14.20 10.80
C VAL A 217 9.16 14.95 9.88
N PRO A 218 9.41 16.24 9.59
CA PRO A 218 8.44 17.12 8.93
C PRO A 218 8.05 16.67 7.51
N GLU A 219 8.89 15.91 6.82
CA GLU A 219 8.63 15.42 5.46
C GLU A 219 7.85 14.10 5.41
N LEU A 220 7.61 13.47 6.58
CA LEU A 220 6.94 12.18 6.65
C LEU A 220 5.45 12.31 6.28
N HIS A 221 5.00 11.56 5.30
CA HIS A 221 3.58 11.45 4.98
C HIS A 221 2.95 10.30 5.78
N PHE A 222 1.68 10.42 6.14
CA PHE A 222 0.98 9.35 6.85
C PHE A 222 1.02 8.01 6.11
N HIS A 223 1.00 8.03 4.78
CA HIS A 223 1.10 6.82 3.97
C HIS A 223 2.45 6.12 4.08
N ASP A 224 3.50 6.85 4.43
CA ASP A 224 4.85 6.30 4.56
C ASP A 224 4.96 5.36 5.79
N LEU A 225 4.07 5.50 6.79
CA LEU A 225 3.95 4.54 7.89
C LEU A 225 3.71 3.11 7.40
N ARG A 226 2.96 2.94 6.32
CA ARG A 226 2.73 1.62 5.72
C ARG A 226 4.01 0.98 5.18
N HIS A 227 5.02 1.78 4.84
CA HIS A 227 6.33 1.25 4.45
C HIS A 227 7.03 0.58 5.64
N VAL A 228 6.80 1.06 6.87
CA VAL A 228 7.29 0.39 8.09
C VAL A 228 6.79 -1.06 8.15
N ALA A 229 5.47 -1.27 7.95
CA ALA A 229 4.90 -2.63 7.95
C ALA A 229 5.53 -3.54 6.89
N GLY A 230 5.79 -2.99 5.69
CA GLY A 230 6.44 -3.73 4.60
C GLY A 230 7.88 -4.11 4.92
N THR A 231 8.64 -3.16 5.45
CA THR A 231 10.04 -3.38 5.88
C THR A 231 10.12 -4.38 7.03
N LEU A 232 9.28 -4.22 8.07
CA LEU A 232 9.24 -5.17 9.18
C LEU A 232 8.89 -6.59 8.71
N ALA A 233 7.89 -6.73 7.82
CA ALA A 233 7.56 -8.03 7.25
C ALA A 233 8.74 -8.64 6.47
N ALA A 234 9.44 -7.84 5.66
CA ALA A 234 10.63 -8.30 4.95
C ALA A 234 11.76 -8.73 5.91
N THR A 235 11.97 -7.97 7.00
CA THR A 235 12.96 -8.30 8.05
C THR A 235 12.66 -9.62 8.74
N THR A 236 11.37 -9.98 8.94
CA THR A 236 11.00 -11.30 9.48
C THR A 236 11.21 -12.46 8.48
N GLY A 237 11.62 -12.18 7.25
CA GLY A 237 11.81 -13.19 6.22
C GLY A 237 10.60 -13.49 5.35
N ALA A 238 9.55 -12.67 5.46
CA ALA A 238 8.35 -12.86 4.65
C ALA A 238 8.67 -12.78 3.15
N GLY A 239 8.15 -13.74 2.39
CA GLY A 239 8.27 -13.77 0.94
C GLY A 239 7.41 -12.68 0.27
N THR A 240 7.70 -12.40 -1.02
CA THR A 240 6.97 -11.38 -1.80
C THR A 240 5.45 -11.55 -1.74
N LYS A 241 4.95 -12.79 -1.86
CA LYS A 241 3.50 -13.08 -1.81
C LYS A 241 2.89 -12.79 -0.45
N GLU A 242 3.62 -13.03 0.64
CA GLU A 242 3.17 -12.76 2.01
C GLU A 242 3.10 -11.26 2.26
N ILE A 243 4.11 -10.50 1.82
CA ILE A 243 4.13 -9.03 1.87
C ILE A 243 2.97 -8.47 1.03
N MET A 244 2.76 -8.97 -0.20
CA MET A 244 1.63 -8.59 -1.05
C MET A 244 0.30 -8.82 -0.35
N ARG A 245 0.08 -10.01 0.24
CA ARG A 245 -1.14 -10.35 0.97
C ARG A 245 -1.34 -9.43 2.16
N ARG A 246 -0.30 -9.26 3.02
CA ARG A 246 -0.38 -8.41 4.21
C ARG A 246 -0.71 -6.97 3.87
N LEU A 247 -0.05 -6.41 2.87
CA LEU A 247 -0.26 -5.03 2.46
C LEU A 247 -1.44 -4.85 1.48
N GLY A 248 -1.97 -5.90 0.87
CA GLY A 248 -3.00 -5.80 -0.17
C GLY A 248 -2.45 -5.10 -1.42
N HIS A 249 -1.27 -5.54 -1.90
CA HIS A 249 -0.67 -5.08 -3.15
C HIS A 249 -1.21 -5.91 -4.32
N ALA A 250 -1.59 -5.25 -5.41
CA ALA A 250 -2.06 -5.91 -6.62
C ALA A 250 -0.91 -6.34 -7.56
N THR A 251 0.28 -5.75 -7.39
CA THR A 251 1.47 -6.02 -8.23
C THR A 251 2.68 -6.43 -7.39
N GLN A 252 3.55 -7.24 -7.98
CA GLN A 252 4.79 -7.67 -7.33
C GLN A 252 5.77 -6.51 -7.13
N ASP A 253 5.86 -5.59 -8.09
CA ASP A 253 6.76 -4.42 -8.02
C ASP A 253 6.57 -3.60 -6.75
N ALA A 254 5.31 -3.50 -6.27
CA ALA A 254 5.02 -2.80 -5.03
C ALA A 254 5.56 -3.51 -3.79
N ALA A 255 5.72 -4.84 -3.82
CA ALA A 255 6.26 -5.63 -2.71
C ALA A 255 7.78 -5.80 -2.81
N LEU A 256 8.34 -5.88 -4.02
CA LEU A 256 9.77 -6.04 -4.27
C LEU A 256 10.60 -4.88 -3.68
N ARG A 257 10.02 -3.68 -3.57
CA ARG A 257 10.70 -2.52 -2.94
C ARG A 257 11.13 -2.76 -1.48
N TYR A 258 10.59 -3.75 -0.80
CA TYR A 258 10.95 -4.11 0.57
C TYR A 258 11.96 -5.24 0.66
N GLN A 259 12.27 -5.89 -0.46
CA GLN A 259 13.19 -7.01 -0.52
C GLN A 259 14.55 -6.52 -1.04
N HIS A 260 15.37 -5.99 -0.12
CA HIS A 260 16.76 -5.68 -0.42
C HIS A 260 17.62 -6.88 -0.01
N ALA A 261 18.41 -7.39 -0.95
CA ALA A 261 19.45 -8.35 -0.64
C ALA A 261 20.58 -7.63 0.11
N THR A 262 20.78 -7.98 1.37
CA THR A 262 21.92 -7.51 2.16
C THR A 262 22.82 -8.70 2.47
N ASP A 263 24.13 -8.47 2.63
CA ASP A 263 25.09 -9.50 3.04
C ASP A 263 24.71 -10.14 4.39
N GLU A 264 24.11 -9.36 5.28
CA GLU A 264 23.61 -9.84 6.56
C GLU A 264 22.47 -10.83 6.37
N ARG A 265 21.55 -10.53 5.45
CA ARG A 265 20.43 -11.41 5.13
C ARG A 265 20.88 -12.71 4.48
N ASP A 266 21.91 -12.68 3.64
CA ASP A 266 22.50 -13.88 3.03
C ASP A 266 23.11 -14.79 4.11
N ARG A 267 23.81 -14.22 5.11
CA ARG A 267 24.33 -14.99 6.26
C ARG A 267 23.22 -15.62 7.10
N GLU A 268 22.11 -14.90 7.33
CA GLU A 268 20.94 -15.45 8.02
C GLU A 268 20.33 -16.63 7.26
N LEU A 269 20.21 -16.50 5.92
CA LEU A 269 19.73 -17.57 5.05
C LEU A 269 20.65 -18.79 5.12
N ALA A 270 21.96 -18.60 5.04
CA ALA A 270 22.94 -19.68 5.16
C ALA A 270 22.81 -20.39 6.52
N THR A 271 22.67 -19.63 7.61
CA THR A 271 22.43 -20.18 8.96
C THR A 271 21.11 -20.96 9.05
N GLY A 272 20.07 -20.47 8.39
CA GLY A 272 18.78 -21.17 8.30
C GLY A 272 18.89 -22.49 7.54
N ILE A 273 19.59 -22.51 6.41
CA ILE A 273 19.87 -23.71 5.60
C ILE A 273 20.67 -24.74 6.42
N ASP A 274 21.72 -24.29 7.12
CA ASP A 274 22.50 -25.18 8.00
C ASP A 274 21.64 -25.86 9.06
N ARG A 275 20.68 -25.12 9.65
CA ARG A 275 19.75 -25.66 10.65
C ARG A 275 18.86 -26.74 10.05
N LEU A 276 18.32 -26.52 8.84
CA LEU A 276 17.49 -27.51 8.14
C LEU A 276 18.32 -28.76 7.76
N ILE A 277 19.55 -28.58 7.29
CA ILE A 277 20.44 -29.70 6.97
C ILE A 277 20.76 -30.53 8.23
N ARG A 278 21.05 -29.90 9.37
CA ARG A 278 21.32 -30.58 10.62
C ARG A 278 20.07 -31.33 11.14
N ALA A 279 18.90 -30.73 11.05
CA ALA A 279 17.64 -31.38 11.45
C ALA A 279 17.40 -32.65 10.60
N ALA A 280 17.52 -32.55 9.27
CA ALA A 280 17.33 -33.68 8.37
C ALA A 280 18.37 -34.79 8.59
N ARG A 281 19.60 -34.46 9.01
CA ARG A 281 20.63 -35.47 9.35
C ARG A 281 20.42 -36.12 10.72
N ALA A 282 19.69 -35.45 11.62
CA ALA A 282 19.39 -35.97 12.94
C ALA A 282 18.15 -36.90 12.95
N GLU A 283 17.29 -36.83 11.93
CA GLU A 283 16.21 -37.81 11.76
C GLU A 283 16.80 -39.17 11.37
N PRO A 284 16.55 -40.25 12.13
CA PRO A 284 16.99 -41.57 11.77
C PRO A 284 16.36 -41.96 10.44
N THR A 285 17.18 -42.36 9.48
CA THR A 285 16.73 -42.90 8.21
C THR A 285 15.79 -44.06 8.47
N ALA A 286 14.52 -43.93 8.08
CA ALA A 286 13.58 -45.04 8.19
C ALA A 286 14.16 -46.23 7.45
N GLU A 287 14.44 -47.30 8.17
CA GLU A 287 14.90 -48.57 7.60
C GLU A 287 13.84 -49.01 6.58
N VAL A 288 14.25 -49.11 5.33
CA VAL A 288 13.44 -49.71 4.27
C VAL A 288 13.30 -51.18 4.61
N VAL A 289 12.21 -51.54 5.27
CA VAL A 289 11.86 -52.94 5.48
C VAL A 289 11.58 -53.53 4.12
N ALA A 290 12.53 -54.31 3.61
CA ALA A 290 12.36 -55.11 2.40
C ALA A 290 11.25 -56.12 2.68
N LEU A 291 10.14 -56.00 2.00
CA LEU A 291 9.11 -57.03 1.93
C LEU A 291 9.68 -58.22 1.17
N ASP A 292 10.20 -59.20 1.94
CA ASP A 292 10.55 -60.50 1.35
C ASP A 292 9.26 -61.16 0.83
N ALA A 293 9.18 -61.26 -0.47
CA ALA A 293 8.14 -62.00 -1.15
C ALA A 293 8.37 -63.53 -0.93
N HIS A 294 7.75 -64.08 0.10
CA HIS A 294 7.60 -65.51 0.26
C HIS A 294 6.58 -66.02 -0.78
N SER A 295 7.06 -66.49 -1.89
CA SER A 295 6.35 -67.28 -2.86
C SER A 295 6.43 -68.77 -2.41
N GLU A 296 5.52 -69.21 -1.57
CA GLU A 296 5.29 -70.64 -1.39
C GLU A 296 4.47 -71.17 -2.54
N ARG A 297 5.16 -71.96 -3.42
CA ARG A 297 4.52 -72.84 -4.39
C ARG A 297 4.03 -74.05 -3.64
N GLN A 298 2.73 -74.24 -3.53
CA GLN A 298 2.13 -75.55 -3.19
C GLN A 298 2.27 -76.53 -4.38
N PRO A 299 2.70 -77.82 -4.13
CA PRO A 299 2.70 -78.83 -5.14
C PRO A 299 1.27 -79.37 -5.36
N ARG A 300 0.87 -79.49 -6.63
CA ARG A 300 -0.32 -80.23 -7.03
C ARG A 300 0.02 -81.70 -6.95
N GLU A 301 -0.67 -82.46 -6.10
CA GLU A 301 -0.81 -83.89 -6.18
C GLU A 301 -2.03 -84.31 -7.01
N ALA A 302 -1.87 -85.45 -7.73
CA ALA A 302 -2.61 -86.13 -8.74
C ALA A 302 -4.15 -86.27 -8.61
#